data_53f2feb7975daabddc5e66cbaedb7f7c
#
_entry.id   53f2feb7975daabddc5e66cbaedb7f7c
#
_cell.length_a   1.000
_cell.length_b   1.000
_cell.length_c   1.000
_cell.angle_alpha   90.00
_cell.angle_beta   90.00
_cell.angle_gamma   90.00
#
_symmetry.space_group_name_H-M   'P 1'
#
loop_
_entity.id
_entity.type
_entity.pdbx_description
1 polymer ?
#
loop_
_entity_poly.entity_id
_entity_poly.type
_entity_poly.pdbx_seq_one_letter_code
_entity_poly.pdbx_strand_id
1 'polypeptide(L)'
;MFNLKKSVATVVAAASVGGFLGAAPGQAQTLNVVMHSDLKILDPIWTTAYIVRNHGYLVWDTLFAMDDKLAVQPQMVDKYEVSPDKLTYTFTLRDGLEWHDGKPVTAEDCVASIKRWAAKDSMGQSLMARVAGMKAVNDKTFTLTLKEPYGLVLQSLAKPSSNVPFMMPARVAATDPNTQIKPEDVIGSGTFIFKRDEWKPGEKTVYVKNPKYKPRSEPASGLAGGKVVKVDQVVWRSVGDHQTAVNALLAGEVDMIESPPHDLLPLVAKDKNIKLFNANPLGSQYTFRFNALHKPFDNEKVRQAVLYAFNQKDFLNATIGDPKWYKECKAMFICGTPLETFKGWEDKLNSNFDKSKALLKEAGYDGTPVVLMQSTDLAVLTNLAPVAKDLMEKGGFKVDMQAMDWQTLVSRRAKKDPPDKGGWNAFLTSWVAADVLNPVMAGFFNAGCDKAMFGWPCDAKIQELRDAFAKETDPVKQKALAEAVQVRVTEYPTHVHLGQWYAPFALRKNVDGNVQAPVTVFWNVTKK
;
A
#
# COMPACT_ATOMS: atom_id res chain seq x y z
N MET A 1 -24.76 -89.47 -47.52
CA MET A 1 -26.21 -89.21 -47.58
C MET A 1 -26.69 -88.94 -46.21
N PHE A 2 -27.52 -88.03 -46.02
CA PHE A 2 -28.15 -87.42 -44.84
C PHE A 2 -27.44 -86.26 -44.18
N ASN A 3 -27.84 -85.08 -44.59
CA ASN A 3 -27.57 -83.79 -43.94
C ASN A 3 -28.44 -83.63 -42.69
N LEU A 4 -27.81 -83.24 -41.59
CA LEU A 4 -28.51 -82.75 -40.43
C LEU A 4 -28.03 -81.33 -40.12
N LYS A 5 -28.85 -80.33 -40.40
CA LYS A 5 -28.64 -78.95 -39.99
C LYS A 5 -28.95 -78.84 -38.51
N LYS A 6 -27.98 -78.39 -37.71
CA LYS A 6 -28.23 -77.92 -36.32
C LYS A 6 -28.19 -76.39 -36.31
N SER A 7 -29.33 -75.79 -36.00
CA SER A 7 -29.46 -74.37 -35.72
C SER A 7 -28.92 -74.06 -34.32
N VAL A 8 -27.96 -73.14 -34.24
CA VAL A 8 -27.50 -72.60 -32.96
C VAL A 8 -28.12 -71.21 -32.80
N ALA A 9 -28.97 -71.09 -31.78
CA ALA A 9 -29.58 -69.83 -31.36
C ALA A 9 -28.53 -69.05 -30.53
N THR A 10 -28.09 -67.89 -31.04
CA THR A 10 -27.20 -66.99 -30.32
C THR A 10 -28.02 -66.03 -29.46
N VAL A 11 -27.90 -66.18 -28.14
CA VAL A 11 -28.47 -65.22 -27.18
C VAL A 11 -27.49 -64.04 -27.08
N VAL A 12 -27.92 -62.88 -27.56
CA VAL A 12 -27.18 -61.62 -27.36
C VAL A 12 -27.57 -61.05 -26.01
N ALA A 13 -26.68 -61.15 -25.01
CA ALA A 13 -26.79 -60.44 -23.74
C ALA A 13 -26.29 -58.98 -23.94
N ALA A 14 -27.22 -58.04 -23.95
CA ALA A 14 -26.89 -56.61 -23.94
C ALA A 14 -26.40 -56.24 -22.55
N ALA A 15 -25.07 -56.13 -22.36
CA ALA A 15 -24.47 -55.53 -21.18
C ALA A 15 -24.53 -53.99 -21.33
N SER A 16 -25.45 -53.35 -20.61
CA SER A 16 -25.47 -51.88 -20.44
C SER A 16 -24.30 -51.47 -19.57
N VAL A 17 -23.22 -51.05 -20.22
CA VAL A 17 -22.11 -50.36 -19.58
C VAL A 17 -22.60 -48.94 -19.23
N GLY A 18 -23.05 -48.73 -17.99
CA GLY A 18 -23.28 -47.43 -17.42
C GLY A 18 -21.96 -46.71 -17.27
N GLY A 19 -21.66 -45.84 -18.23
CA GLY A 19 -20.48 -44.96 -18.18
C GLY A 19 -20.65 -43.99 -17.01
N PHE A 20 -19.97 -44.23 -15.89
CA PHE A 20 -19.64 -43.18 -14.95
C PHE A 20 -18.76 -42.16 -15.69
N LEU A 21 -19.33 -41.08 -16.18
CA LEU A 21 -18.63 -39.87 -16.53
C LEU A 21 -18.07 -39.32 -15.21
N GLY A 22 -16.91 -39.82 -14.79
CA GLY A 22 -16.10 -39.18 -13.79
C GLY A 22 -15.82 -37.75 -14.27
N ALA A 23 -16.37 -36.74 -13.61
CA ALA A 23 -15.98 -35.36 -13.83
C ALA A 23 -14.47 -35.32 -13.67
N ALA A 24 -13.74 -35.00 -14.73
CA ALA A 24 -12.31 -34.74 -14.66
C ALA A 24 -12.10 -33.68 -13.56
N PRO A 25 -11.15 -33.85 -12.63
CA PRO A 25 -10.87 -32.83 -11.64
C PRO A 25 -10.61 -31.54 -12.39
N GLY A 26 -11.47 -30.52 -12.17
CA GLY A 26 -11.32 -29.22 -12.81
C GLY A 26 -9.90 -28.74 -12.55
N GLN A 27 -9.19 -28.37 -13.59
CA GLN A 27 -7.82 -27.87 -13.47
C GLN A 27 -7.87 -26.64 -12.57
N ALA A 28 -7.10 -26.65 -11.47
CA ALA A 28 -7.06 -25.54 -10.50
C ALA A 28 -6.83 -24.22 -11.21
N GLN A 29 -7.74 -23.25 -10.99
CA GLN A 29 -7.65 -21.93 -11.64
C GLN A 29 -6.55 -21.12 -10.99
N THR A 30 -5.39 -21.04 -11.66
CA THR A 30 -4.25 -20.26 -11.23
C THR A 30 -4.21 -18.92 -11.96
N LEU A 31 -4.15 -17.83 -11.18
CA LEU A 31 -3.91 -16.47 -11.68
C LEU A 31 -2.41 -16.15 -11.56
N ASN A 32 -1.73 -16.00 -12.70
CA ASN A 32 -0.32 -15.61 -12.76
C ASN A 32 -0.22 -14.09 -12.91
N VAL A 33 0.47 -13.44 -11.97
CA VAL A 33 0.52 -11.97 -11.89
C VAL A 33 1.97 -11.50 -11.80
N VAL A 34 2.32 -10.48 -12.58
CA VAL A 34 3.55 -9.71 -12.37
C VAL A 34 3.19 -8.50 -11.52
N MET A 35 3.70 -8.48 -10.29
CA MET A 35 3.50 -7.37 -9.35
C MET A 35 4.53 -6.27 -9.62
N HIS A 36 4.28 -5.07 -9.08
CA HIS A 36 5.17 -3.93 -9.24
C HIS A 36 6.57 -4.12 -8.62
N SER A 37 6.74 -5.07 -7.74
CA SER A 37 8.01 -5.38 -7.07
C SER A 37 8.04 -6.83 -6.57
N ASP A 38 9.23 -7.37 -6.34
CA ASP A 38 9.42 -8.67 -5.70
C ASP A 38 9.13 -8.60 -4.19
N LEU A 39 8.63 -9.70 -3.62
CA LEU A 39 8.33 -9.82 -2.20
C LEU A 39 9.52 -10.43 -1.44
N LYS A 40 10.28 -9.60 -0.73
CA LYS A 40 11.43 -10.01 0.09
C LYS A 40 11.18 -9.86 1.60
N ILE A 41 10.24 -8.99 1.98
CA ILE A 41 9.84 -8.71 3.37
C ILE A 41 8.40 -9.21 3.54
N LEU A 42 8.12 -9.94 4.63
CA LEU A 42 6.80 -10.55 4.88
C LEU A 42 5.97 -9.83 5.93
N ASP A 43 6.55 -8.89 6.66
CA ASP A 43 5.90 -8.20 7.78
C ASP A 43 5.27 -6.86 7.35
N PRO A 44 3.94 -6.77 7.22
CA PRO A 44 3.26 -5.54 6.78
C PRO A 44 3.21 -4.45 7.85
N ILE A 45 3.58 -4.75 9.10
CA ILE A 45 3.67 -3.76 10.18
C ILE A 45 5.06 -3.12 10.21
N TRP A 46 6.10 -3.89 9.88
CA TRP A 46 7.48 -3.41 9.92
C TRP A 46 7.80 -2.36 8.85
N THR A 47 7.17 -2.45 7.66
CA THR A 47 7.44 -1.58 6.51
C THR A 47 6.17 -1.01 5.88
N THR A 48 6.31 0.14 5.21
CA THR A 48 5.25 0.78 4.40
C THR A 48 5.30 0.38 2.92
N ALA A 49 6.13 -0.59 2.52
CA ALA A 49 6.27 -1.02 1.13
C ALA A 49 4.97 -1.67 0.61
N TYR A 50 4.48 -1.21 -0.54
CA TYR A 50 3.17 -1.62 -1.07
C TYR A 50 3.09 -3.09 -1.45
N ILE A 51 4.19 -3.69 -1.90
CA ILE A 51 4.20 -5.14 -2.16
C ILE A 51 3.93 -5.94 -0.89
N VAL A 52 4.45 -5.49 0.26
CA VAL A 52 4.24 -6.12 1.56
C VAL A 52 2.82 -5.86 2.08
N ARG A 53 2.26 -4.67 1.83
CA ARG A 53 0.85 -4.37 2.08
C ARG A 53 -0.07 -5.27 1.25
N ASN A 54 0.19 -5.43 -0.05
CA ASN A 54 -0.60 -6.29 -0.94
C ASN A 54 -0.53 -7.76 -0.49
N HIS A 55 0.66 -8.24 -0.07
CA HIS A 55 0.81 -9.52 0.63
C HIS A 55 -0.07 -9.59 1.87
N GLY A 56 -0.08 -8.52 2.67
CA GLY A 56 -0.91 -8.42 3.86
C GLY A 56 -2.40 -8.64 3.59
N TYR A 57 -2.95 -8.05 2.54
CA TYR A 57 -4.36 -8.20 2.16
C TYR A 57 -4.75 -9.59 1.66
N LEU A 58 -3.81 -10.40 1.20
CA LEU A 58 -4.05 -11.80 0.88
C LEU A 58 -4.13 -12.65 2.15
N VAL A 59 -3.21 -12.38 3.10
CA VAL A 59 -2.96 -13.27 4.26
C VAL A 59 -3.77 -12.90 5.50
N TRP A 60 -3.94 -11.61 5.78
CA TRP A 60 -4.64 -11.12 6.98
C TRP A 60 -5.93 -10.39 6.62
N ASP A 61 -6.78 -10.19 7.61
CA ASP A 61 -7.97 -9.35 7.49
C ASP A 61 -7.91 -8.18 8.49
N THR A 62 -8.85 -7.25 8.39
CA THR A 62 -8.93 -6.02 9.17
C THR A 62 -10.26 -5.94 9.92
N LEU A 63 -10.30 -5.20 11.05
CA LEU A 63 -11.54 -4.99 11.80
C LEU A 63 -12.58 -4.19 11.00
N PHE A 64 -12.11 -3.16 10.33
CA PHE A 64 -12.87 -2.29 9.44
C PHE A 64 -12.15 -2.16 8.10
N ALA A 65 -12.86 -1.75 7.07
CA ALA A 65 -12.29 -1.47 5.75
C ALA A 65 -12.98 -0.27 5.12
N MET A 66 -12.33 0.40 4.18
CA MET A 66 -12.93 1.49 3.41
C MET A 66 -13.59 0.93 2.15
N ASP A 67 -14.82 1.39 1.86
CA ASP A 67 -15.52 1.10 0.62
C ASP A 67 -14.98 1.95 -0.56
N ASP A 68 -15.60 1.84 -1.73
CA ASP A 68 -15.23 2.59 -2.94
C ASP A 68 -15.46 4.10 -2.84
N LYS A 69 -16.22 4.54 -1.82
CA LYS A 69 -16.46 5.95 -1.49
C LYS A 69 -15.58 6.45 -0.34
N LEU A 70 -14.61 5.63 0.10
CA LEU A 70 -13.74 5.86 1.25
C LEU A 70 -14.50 5.95 2.60
N ALA A 71 -15.74 5.45 2.66
CA ALA A 71 -16.48 5.34 3.89
C ALA A 71 -16.07 4.08 4.67
N VAL A 72 -16.02 4.20 5.99
CA VAL A 72 -15.64 3.10 6.88
C VAL A 72 -16.78 2.10 7.03
N GLN A 73 -16.50 0.83 6.76
CA GLN A 73 -17.43 -0.30 6.88
C GLN A 73 -16.85 -1.37 7.81
N PRO A 74 -17.68 -2.05 8.63
CA PRO A 74 -17.24 -3.22 9.39
C PRO A 74 -16.73 -4.33 8.46
N GLN A 75 -15.65 -5.05 8.87
CA GLN A 75 -15.11 -6.21 8.13
C GLN A 75 -15.04 -7.46 9.02
N MET A 76 -14.11 -7.58 9.95
CA MET A 76 -14.10 -8.66 10.97
C MET A 76 -15.07 -8.35 12.11
N VAL A 77 -15.38 -7.09 12.35
CA VAL A 77 -16.39 -6.65 13.33
C VAL A 77 -17.79 -6.98 12.80
N ASP A 78 -18.62 -7.60 13.65
CA ASP A 78 -20.04 -7.78 13.43
C ASP A 78 -20.80 -6.49 13.73
N LYS A 79 -20.66 -6.01 14.96
CA LYS A 79 -21.25 -4.76 15.43
C LYS A 79 -20.31 -4.00 16.36
N TYR A 80 -20.54 -2.70 16.46
CA TYR A 80 -19.86 -1.87 17.43
C TYR A 80 -20.83 -0.86 18.07
N GLU A 81 -20.52 -0.47 19.29
CA GLU A 81 -21.29 0.53 20.05
C GLU A 81 -20.34 1.62 20.54
N VAL A 82 -20.84 2.85 20.54
CA VAL A 82 -20.12 4.01 21.06
C VAL A 82 -20.92 4.60 22.21
N SER A 83 -20.30 4.79 23.36
CA SER A 83 -20.96 5.41 24.52
C SER A 83 -21.42 6.83 24.22
N PRO A 84 -22.46 7.36 24.91
CA PRO A 84 -23.00 8.69 24.67
C PRO A 84 -21.96 9.82 24.80
N ASP A 85 -20.97 9.66 25.67
CA ASP A 85 -19.84 10.58 25.86
C ASP A 85 -18.75 10.44 24.78
N LYS A 86 -18.90 9.46 23.85
CA LYS A 86 -17.95 9.14 22.79
C LYS A 86 -16.56 8.71 23.28
N LEU A 87 -16.45 8.25 24.53
CA LEU A 87 -15.18 7.83 25.11
C LEU A 87 -14.96 6.32 25.08
N THR A 88 -16.02 5.51 25.02
CA THR A 88 -15.89 4.05 25.00
C THR A 88 -16.46 3.46 23.71
N TYR A 89 -15.64 2.70 23.03
CA TYR A 89 -16.00 1.91 21.84
C TYR A 89 -15.97 0.44 22.23
N THR A 90 -17.08 -0.26 21.99
CA THR A 90 -17.20 -1.70 22.21
C THR A 90 -17.34 -2.39 20.86
N PHE A 91 -16.43 -3.30 20.54
CA PHE A 91 -16.39 -4.02 19.27
C PHE A 91 -16.67 -5.50 19.50
N THR A 92 -17.57 -6.07 18.71
CA THR A 92 -17.89 -7.53 18.73
C THR A 92 -17.52 -8.14 17.39
N LEU A 93 -16.72 -9.21 17.41
CA LEU A 93 -16.28 -9.93 16.22
C LEU A 93 -17.39 -10.81 15.66
N ARG A 94 -17.38 -11.02 14.33
CA ARG A 94 -18.26 -11.96 13.64
C ARG A 94 -17.99 -13.41 14.10
N ASP A 95 -18.98 -14.25 13.96
CA ASP A 95 -18.83 -15.68 14.23
C ASP A 95 -17.99 -16.41 13.17
N GLY A 96 -17.27 -17.42 13.63
CA GLY A 96 -16.53 -18.35 12.77
C GLY A 96 -15.30 -17.77 12.08
N LEU A 97 -14.69 -16.73 12.65
CA LEU A 97 -13.37 -16.25 12.22
C LEU A 97 -12.29 -17.18 12.75
N GLU A 98 -11.48 -17.72 11.85
CA GLU A 98 -10.38 -18.64 12.16
C GLU A 98 -9.06 -18.16 11.53
N TRP A 99 -7.98 -18.42 12.22
CA TRP A 99 -6.64 -18.33 11.65
C TRP A 99 -6.38 -19.47 10.65
N HIS A 100 -5.40 -19.33 9.78
CA HIS A 100 -5.03 -20.37 8.81
C HIS A 100 -4.62 -21.70 9.45
N ASP A 101 -4.20 -21.69 10.72
CA ASP A 101 -3.90 -22.89 11.51
C ASP A 101 -5.13 -23.52 12.17
N GLY A 102 -6.32 -22.97 11.94
CA GLY A 102 -7.60 -23.48 12.43
C GLY A 102 -7.98 -23.04 13.84
N LYS A 103 -7.20 -22.22 14.51
CA LYS A 103 -7.55 -21.63 15.80
C LYS A 103 -8.54 -20.47 15.62
N PRO A 104 -9.44 -20.22 16.60
CA PRO A 104 -10.34 -19.08 16.53
C PRO A 104 -9.58 -17.76 16.62
N VAL A 105 -10.07 -16.73 15.93
CA VAL A 105 -9.65 -15.35 16.14
C VAL A 105 -10.34 -14.81 17.40
N THR A 106 -9.56 -14.19 18.29
CA THR A 106 -10.04 -13.69 19.56
C THR A 106 -9.92 -12.17 19.69
N ALA A 107 -10.67 -11.60 20.63
CA ALA A 107 -10.57 -10.19 21.01
C ALA A 107 -9.16 -9.83 21.52
N GLU A 108 -8.46 -10.75 22.18
CA GLU A 108 -7.08 -10.54 22.63
C GLU A 108 -6.12 -10.39 21.46
N ASP A 109 -6.29 -11.19 20.40
CA ASP A 109 -5.52 -11.06 19.16
C ASP A 109 -5.69 -9.66 18.56
N CYS A 110 -6.92 -9.13 18.55
CA CYS A 110 -7.22 -7.81 18.03
C CYS A 110 -6.56 -6.71 18.87
N VAL A 111 -6.65 -6.80 20.20
CA VAL A 111 -6.03 -5.84 21.12
C VAL A 111 -4.50 -5.81 20.94
N ALA A 112 -3.87 -6.99 20.84
CA ALA A 112 -2.43 -7.11 20.63
C ALA A 112 -2.02 -6.54 19.26
N SER A 113 -2.78 -6.85 18.22
CA SER A 113 -2.52 -6.37 16.84
C SER A 113 -2.62 -4.85 16.72
N ILE A 114 -3.66 -4.23 17.31
CA ILE A 114 -3.81 -2.77 17.32
C ILE A 114 -2.62 -2.12 18.02
N LYS A 115 -2.16 -2.66 19.15
CA LYS A 115 -0.99 -2.13 19.88
C LYS A 115 0.28 -2.20 19.03
N ARG A 116 0.55 -3.33 18.36
CA ARG A 116 1.72 -3.50 17.51
C ARG A 116 1.69 -2.54 16.32
N TRP A 117 0.57 -2.48 15.61
CA TRP A 117 0.36 -1.56 14.49
C TRP A 117 0.55 -0.10 14.90
N ALA A 118 -0.08 0.31 16.01
CA ALA A 118 -0.04 1.69 16.48
C ALA A 118 1.35 2.14 16.95
N ALA A 119 2.24 1.23 17.26
CA ALA A 119 3.64 1.57 17.57
C ALA A 119 4.42 2.07 16.32
N LYS A 120 3.98 1.71 15.10
CA LYS A 120 4.65 2.06 13.84
C LYS A 120 3.89 3.10 13.03
N ASP A 121 2.56 3.03 13.03
CA ASP A 121 1.72 3.85 12.17
C ASP A 121 1.39 5.21 12.80
N SER A 122 1.46 6.27 12.00
CA SER A 122 1.19 7.66 12.46
C SER A 122 -0.24 7.86 12.97
N MET A 123 -1.23 7.27 12.30
CA MET A 123 -2.64 7.31 12.75
C MET A 123 -2.82 6.49 14.02
N GLY A 124 -2.17 5.33 14.09
CA GLY A 124 -2.14 4.48 15.27
C GLY A 124 -1.50 5.17 16.46
N GLN A 125 -0.39 5.87 16.29
CA GLN A 125 0.25 6.68 17.33
C GLN A 125 -0.69 7.80 17.81
N SER A 126 -1.36 8.50 16.89
CA SER A 126 -2.34 9.54 17.22
C SER A 126 -3.53 8.98 18.01
N LEU A 127 -4.03 7.80 17.66
CA LEU A 127 -5.07 7.09 18.39
C LEU A 127 -4.58 6.71 19.80
N MET A 128 -3.45 6.02 19.90
CA MET A 128 -2.95 5.51 21.19
C MET A 128 -2.54 6.59 22.17
N ALA A 129 -2.15 7.77 21.71
CA ALA A 129 -1.92 8.93 22.57
C ALA A 129 -3.18 9.32 23.38
N ARG A 130 -4.37 9.01 22.85
CA ARG A 130 -5.68 9.32 23.42
C ARG A 130 -6.35 8.13 24.13
N VAL A 131 -5.82 6.93 23.95
CA VAL A 131 -6.36 5.73 24.59
C VAL A 131 -6.02 5.73 26.09
N ALA A 132 -7.06 5.61 26.92
CA ALA A 132 -6.95 5.36 28.36
C ALA A 132 -6.77 3.87 28.66
N GLY A 133 -7.43 3.01 27.88
CA GLY A 133 -7.35 1.57 28.04
C GLY A 133 -7.92 0.82 26.84
N MET A 134 -7.42 -0.38 26.61
CA MET A 134 -7.93 -1.30 25.62
C MET A 134 -7.80 -2.71 26.15
N LYS A 135 -8.90 -3.47 26.20
CA LYS A 135 -8.94 -4.82 26.82
C LYS A 135 -9.99 -5.71 26.17
N ALA A 136 -9.67 -6.99 26.07
CA ALA A 136 -10.66 -8.02 25.78
C ALA A 136 -11.63 -8.15 26.99
N VAL A 137 -12.93 -8.22 26.67
CA VAL A 137 -14.01 -8.44 27.64
C VAL A 137 -14.35 -9.95 27.69
N ASN A 138 -14.33 -10.58 26.53
CA ASN A 138 -14.47 -12.02 26.31
C ASN A 138 -13.81 -12.37 24.97
N ASP A 139 -13.91 -13.63 24.54
CA ASP A 139 -13.24 -14.11 23.33
C ASP A 139 -13.58 -13.32 22.06
N LYS A 140 -14.77 -12.70 21.98
CA LYS A 140 -15.24 -11.99 20.78
C LYS A 140 -15.38 -10.49 20.97
N THR A 141 -15.33 -9.98 22.19
CA THR A 141 -15.63 -8.59 22.49
C THR A 141 -14.47 -7.91 23.17
N PHE A 142 -14.08 -6.75 22.67
CA PHE A 142 -13.09 -5.89 23.32
C PHE A 142 -13.58 -4.44 23.38
N THR A 143 -13.04 -3.69 24.33
CA THR A 143 -13.31 -2.26 24.50
C THR A 143 -12.06 -1.45 24.26
N LEU A 144 -12.25 -0.26 23.69
CA LEU A 144 -11.27 0.81 23.57
C LEU A 144 -11.85 2.04 24.26
N THR A 145 -11.17 2.52 25.32
CA THR A 145 -11.59 3.69 26.09
C THR A 145 -10.61 4.83 25.87
N LEU A 146 -11.13 6.01 25.60
CA LEU A 146 -10.38 7.24 25.33
C LEU A 146 -10.31 8.13 26.57
N LYS A 147 -9.29 8.95 26.66
CA LYS A 147 -9.13 10.05 27.66
C LYS A 147 -9.94 11.28 27.28
N GLU A 148 -10.15 11.50 25.99
CA GLU A 148 -10.86 12.63 25.39
C GLU A 148 -11.50 12.17 24.06
N PRO A 149 -12.60 12.78 23.58
CA PRO A 149 -13.20 12.44 22.29
C PRO A 149 -12.20 12.56 21.14
N TYR A 150 -12.24 11.58 20.21
CA TYR A 150 -11.38 11.51 19.04
C TYR A 150 -12.19 11.05 17.83
N GLY A 151 -12.34 11.92 16.83
CA GLY A 151 -13.22 11.69 15.68
C GLY A 151 -12.73 10.61 14.70
N LEU A 152 -11.46 10.18 14.80
CA LEU A 152 -10.83 9.32 13.81
C LEU A 152 -10.63 7.86 14.27
N VAL A 153 -11.34 7.39 15.32
CA VAL A 153 -11.18 6.01 15.83
C VAL A 153 -11.42 4.98 14.74
N LEU A 154 -12.58 5.03 14.09
CA LEU A 154 -12.96 4.06 13.06
C LEU A 154 -12.11 4.19 11.80
N GLN A 155 -11.78 5.42 11.38
CA GLN A 155 -10.88 5.69 10.25
C GLN A 155 -9.47 5.12 10.52
N SER A 156 -8.99 5.20 11.75
CA SER A 156 -7.72 4.61 12.15
C SER A 156 -7.73 3.09 12.00
N LEU A 157 -8.80 2.43 12.46
CA LEU A 157 -8.97 0.98 12.38
C LEU A 157 -9.32 0.46 10.98
N ALA A 158 -9.72 1.36 10.07
CA ALA A 158 -10.02 1.08 8.67
C ALA A 158 -8.93 1.59 7.70
N LYS A 159 -7.78 2.04 8.20
CA LYS A 159 -6.71 2.61 7.37
C LYS A 159 -6.34 1.65 6.24
N PRO A 160 -6.45 2.07 4.95
CA PRO A 160 -6.41 1.14 3.83
C PRO A 160 -5.01 0.87 3.29
N SER A 161 -4.02 1.67 3.64
CA SER A 161 -2.70 1.61 3.01
C SER A 161 -1.56 2.04 3.94
N SER A 162 -0.32 1.91 3.48
CA SER A 162 0.91 1.94 4.28
C SER A 162 0.89 0.83 5.34
N ASN A 163 1.14 1.11 6.61
CA ASN A 163 0.93 0.13 7.68
C ASN A 163 -0.57 0.00 7.96
N VAL A 164 -1.19 -1.03 7.39
CA VAL A 164 -2.60 -1.36 7.60
C VAL A 164 -2.76 -2.07 8.95
N PRO A 165 -3.83 -1.79 9.74
CA PRO A 165 -4.07 -2.48 11.01
C PRO A 165 -4.56 -3.91 10.77
N PHE A 166 -3.70 -4.77 10.23
CA PHE A 166 -3.98 -6.18 10.06
C PHE A 166 -4.04 -6.92 11.40
N MET A 167 -5.05 -7.76 11.56
CA MET A 167 -5.17 -8.60 12.74
C MET A 167 -4.28 -9.83 12.62
N MET A 168 -3.52 -10.12 13.67
CA MET A 168 -2.55 -11.22 13.76
C MET A 168 -2.80 -12.01 15.05
N PRO A 169 -2.42 -13.29 15.12
CA PRO A 169 -2.44 -14.02 16.39
C PRO A 169 -1.66 -13.26 17.47
N ALA A 170 -2.17 -13.21 18.69
CA ALA A 170 -1.57 -12.42 19.80
C ALA A 170 -0.08 -12.72 19.99
N ARG A 171 0.31 -14.01 19.88
CA ARG A 171 1.73 -14.42 19.97
C ARG A 171 2.61 -13.79 18.88
N VAL A 172 2.05 -13.57 17.67
CA VAL A 172 2.75 -12.91 16.54
C VAL A 172 2.76 -11.41 16.76
N ALA A 173 1.63 -10.85 17.18
CA ALA A 173 1.50 -9.43 17.50
C ALA A 173 2.36 -8.99 18.70
N ALA A 174 2.81 -9.92 19.55
CA ALA A 174 3.77 -9.66 20.62
C ALA A 174 5.21 -9.44 20.13
N THR A 175 5.51 -9.71 18.83
CA THR A 175 6.81 -9.39 18.24
C THR A 175 7.06 -7.88 18.32
N ASP A 176 8.26 -7.49 18.74
CA ASP A 176 8.67 -6.09 18.77
C ASP A 176 8.40 -5.41 17.41
N PRO A 177 7.74 -4.26 17.37
CA PRO A 177 7.35 -3.61 16.11
C PRO A 177 8.54 -3.17 15.25
N ASN A 178 9.75 -3.10 15.78
CA ASN A 178 10.99 -2.83 15.05
C ASN A 178 11.70 -4.11 14.56
N THR A 179 11.18 -5.28 14.94
CA THR A 179 11.66 -6.60 14.50
C THR A 179 10.64 -7.22 13.54
N GLN A 180 11.12 -7.75 12.42
CA GLN A 180 10.25 -8.45 11.48
C GLN A 180 9.75 -9.77 12.07
N ILE A 181 8.49 -10.13 11.78
CA ILE A 181 7.98 -11.48 12.07
C ILE A 181 8.76 -12.52 11.26
N LYS A 182 8.85 -13.72 11.78
CA LYS A 182 9.50 -14.84 11.10
C LYS A 182 8.59 -15.40 10.00
N PRO A 183 9.14 -16.02 8.94
CA PRO A 183 8.33 -16.61 7.87
C PRO A 183 7.32 -17.68 8.34
N GLU A 184 7.62 -18.42 9.42
CA GLU A 184 6.71 -19.39 10.05
C GLU A 184 5.54 -18.73 10.79
N ASP A 185 5.64 -17.46 11.12
CA ASP A 185 4.60 -16.66 11.78
C ASP A 185 3.68 -15.92 10.80
N VAL A 186 3.85 -16.12 9.50
CA VAL A 186 2.94 -15.62 8.46
C VAL A 186 1.66 -16.45 8.48
N ILE A 187 0.87 -16.27 9.54
CA ILE A 187 -0.40 -16.92 9.79
C ILE A 187 -1.46 -15.83 9.91
N GLY A 188 -2.43 -15.84 9.01
CA GLY A 188 -3.51 -14.85 8.97
C GLY A 188 -4.89 -15.49 9.03
N SER A 189 -5.91 -14.65 8.85
CA SER A 189 -7.32 -15.05 8.72
C SER A 189 -7.91 -14.58 7.38
N GLY A 190 -7.04 -14.18 6.44
CA GLY A 190 -7.41 -13.59 5.16
C GLY A 190 -7.90 -14.60 4.13
N THR A 191 -8.17 -14.06 2.95
CA THR A 191 -8.80 -14.79 1.83
C THR A 191 -7.90 -15.85 1.22
N PHE A 192 -6.57 -15.72 1.36
CA PHE A 192 -5.58 -16.67 0.83
C PHE A 192 -4.58 -17.08 1.90
N ILE A 193 -4.01 -18.26 1.73
CA ILE A 193 -2.97 -18.83 2.58
C ILE A 193 -1.64 -18.71 1.83
N PHE A 194 -0.65 -18.09 2.44
CA PHE A 194 0.71 -17.98 1.93
C PHE A 194 1.42 -19.34 1.97
N LYS A 195 2.00 -19.75 0.83
CA LYS A 195 2.75 -20.99 0.67
C LYS A 195 4.25 -20.72 0.88
N ARG A 196 4.68 -20.79 2.14
CA ARG A 196 6.08 -20.53 2.53
C ARG A 196 7.08 -21.44 1.80
N ASP A 197 6.73 -22.69 1.64
CA ASP A 197 7.55 -23.72 0.97
C ASP A 197 7.73 -23.45 -0.53
N GLU A 198 6.86 -22.63 -1.12
CA GLU A 198 6.92 -22.20 -2.53
C GLU A 198 7.34 -20.74 -2.69
N TRP A 199 7.67 -20.05 -1.60
CA TRP A 199 8.16 -18.68 -1.67
C TRP A 199 9.65 -18.67 -2.00
N LYS A 200 9.98 -18.09 -3.14
CA LYS A 200 11.34 -17.95 -3.65
C LYS A 200 11.55 -16.49 -4.11
N PRO A 201 12.14 -15.64 -3.26
CA PRO A 201 12.47 -14.26 -3.63
C PRO A 201 13.26 -14.21 -4.93
N GLY A 202 12.86 -13.31 -5.85
CA GLY A 202 13.42 -13.21 -7.20
C GLY A 202 12.84 -14.18 -8.23
N GLU A 203 11.98 -15.13 -7.82
CA GLU A 203 11.33 -16.08 -8.74
C GLU A 203 9.81 -16.02 -8.62
N LYS A 204 9.26 -16.39 -7.45
CA LYS A 204 7.81 -16.45 -7.27
C LYS A 204 7.36 -16.38 -5.81
N THR A 205 6.12 -15.96 -5.62
CA THR A 205 5.36 -16.08 -4.36
C THR A 205 4.01 -16.72 -4.65
N VAL A 206 3.62 -17.72 -3.86
CA VAL A 206 2.42 -18.52 -4.10
C VAL A 206 1.43 -18.36 -2.95
N TYR A 207 0.16 -18.15 -3.31
CA TYR A 207 -0.97 -18.06 -2.39
C TYR A 207 -2.07 -19.01 -2.87
N VAL A 208 -2.63 -19.80 -1.95
CA VAL A 208 -3.76 -20.69 -2.23
C VAL A 208 -5.00 -20.17 -1.54
N LYS A 209 -6.17 -20.42 -2.12
CA LYS A 209 -7.47 -20.08 -1.56
C LYS A 209 -7.60 -20.60 -0.12
N ASN A 210 -8.06 -19.75 0.80
CA ASN A 210 -8.46 -20.18 2.12
C ASN A 210 -9.89 -20.74 2.08
N PRO A 211 -10.07 -22.07 2.20
CA PRO A 211 -11.40 -22.68 2.11
C PRO A 211 -12.30 -22.37 3.32
N LYS A 212 -11.70 -21.89 4.42
CA LYS A 212 -12.41 -21.55 5.66
C LYS A 212 -12.74 -20.06 5.76
N TYR A 213 -12.27 -19.22 4.82
CA TYR A 213 -12.59 -17.79 4.85
C TYR A 213 -14.10 -17.58 4.75
N LYS A 214 -14.64 -16.78 5.65
CA LYS A 214 -16.06 -16.41 5.67
C LYS A 214 -16.28 -15.02 5.14
N PRO A 215 -16.65 -14.85 3.85
CA PRO A 215 -16.97 -13.54 3.30
C PRO A 215 -18.18 -12.93 4.01
N ARG A 216 -18.27 -11.61 4.01
CA ARG A 216 -19.51 -10.91 4.39
C ARG A 216 -20.58 -11.12 3.34
N SER A 217 -21.85 -10.94 3.74
CA SER A 217 -23.00 -11.06 2.83
C SER A 217 -23.22 -9.82 1.96
N GLU A 218 -22.71 -8.67 2.40
CA GLU A 218 -22.84 -7.41 1.68
C GLU A 218 -22.02 -7.47 0.37
N PRO A 219 -22.44 -6.79 -0.69
CA PRO A 219 -21.66 -6.70 -1.93
C PRO A 219 -20.25 -6.15 -1.68
N ALA A 220 -19.29 -6.64 -2.44
CA ALA A 220 -17.93 -6.08 -2.40
C ALA A 220 -17.93 -4.62 -2.86
N SER A 221 -17.28 -3.75 -2.11
CA SER A 221 -17.10 -2.33 -2.42
C SER A 221 -15.75 -1.88 -1.89
N GLY A 222 -14.84 -1.48 -2.78
CA GLY A 222 -13.48 -1.14 -2.39
C GLY A 222 -12.80 -2.29 -1.64
N LEU A 223 -12.38 -2.03 -0.42
CA LEU A 223 -11.74 -3.02 0.46
C LEU A 223 -12.74 -3.70 1.42
N ALA A 224 -14.01 -3.31 1.39
CA ALA A 224 -15.07 -3.76 2.27
C ALA A 224 -16.03 -4.75 1.60
N GLY A 225 -16.91 -5.35 2.42
CA GLY A 225 -17.98 -6.25 1.98
C GLY A 225 -17.51 -7.66 1.68
N GLY A 226 -18.20 -8.33 0.76
CA GLY A 226 -18.01 -9.74 0.44
C GLY A 226 -16.73 -10.02 -0.34
N LYS A 227 -15.68 -10.43 0.34
CA LYS A 227 -14.38 -10.84 -0.25
C LYS A 227 -14.47 -12.32 -0.68
N VAL A 228 -15.04 -12.59 -1.85
CA VAL A 228 -15.26 -13.96 -2.34
C VAL A 228 -14.08 -14.41 -3.20
N VAL A 229 -13.40 -15.49 -2.81
CA VAL A 229 -12.29 -16.06 -3.59
C VAL A 229 -12.83 -16.99 -4.68
N LYS A 230 -12.57 -16.66 -5.93
CA LYS A 230 -13.06 -17.38 -7.12
C LYS A 230 -11.96 -18.11 -7.91
N VAL A 231 -10.67 -17.82 -7.64
CA VAL A 231 -9.52 -18.57 -8.18
C VAL A 231 -8.92 -19.44 -7.08
N ASP A 232 -8.35 -20.59 -7.45
CA ASP A 232 -7.79 -21.52 -6.45
C ASP A 232 -6.40 -21.08 -5.98
N GLN A 233 -5.67 -20.39 -6.86
CA GLN A 233 -4.30 -19.99 -6.59
C GLN A 233 -3.98 -18.64 -7.25
N VAL A 234 -3.17 -17.82 -6.57
CA VAL A 234 -2.52 -16.63 -7.10
C VAL A 234 -1.02 -16.83 -7.02
N VAL A 235 -0.34 -16.67 -8.14
CA VAL A 235 1.11 -16.77 -8.23
C VAL A 235 1.68 -15.41 -8.66
N TRP A 236 2.43 -14.78 -7.79
CA TRP A 236 3.21 -13.60 -8.15
C TRP A 236 4.52 -14.05 -8.78
N ARG A 237 4.73 -13.64 -10.02
CA ARG A 237 5.93 -13.90 -10.79
C ARG A 237 6.89 -12.72 -10.68
N SER A 238 8.13 -12.98 -10.31
CA SER A 238 9.17 -11.95 -10.34
C SER A 238 9.79 -11.94 -11.73
N VAL A 239 9.61 -10.86 -12.47
CA VAL A 239 10.18 -10.65 -13.80
C VAL A 239 10.93 -9.33 -13.78
N GLY A 240 12.27 -9.39 -13.79
CA GLY A 240 13.12 -8.20 -13.60
C GLY A 240 13.14 -7.25 -14.79
N ASP A 241 12.82 -7.73 -16.00
CA ASP A 241 12.75 -6.92 -17.21
C ASP A 241 11.29 -6.64 -17.62
N HIS A 242 10.96 -5.37 -17.73
CA HIS A 242 9.59 -4.92 -18.00
C HIS A 242 9.09 -5.29 -19.40
N GLN A 243 9.96 -5.28 -20.42
CA GLN A 243 9.58 -5.69 -21.77
C GLN A 243 9.29 -7.20 -21.79
N THR A 244 10.09 -7.99 -21.09
CA THR A 244 9.85 -9.43 -20.91
C THR A 244 8.51 -9.70 -20.22
N ALA A 245 8.16 -8.93 -19.17
CA ALA A 245 6.87 -9.05 -18.50
C ALA A 245 5.69 -8.73 -19.45
N VAL A 246 5.81 -7.67 -20.27
CA VAL A 246 4.80 -7.31 -21.26
C VAL A 246 4.69 -8.41 -22.33
N ASN A 247 5.81 -8.94 -22.83
CA ASN A 247 5.80 -10.04 -23.81
C ASN A 247 5.12 -11.29 -23.24
N ALA A 248 5.38 -11.66 -21.98
CA ALA A 248 4.73 -12.77 -21.29
C ALA A 248 3.19 -12.56 -21.16
N LEU A 249 2.74 -11.32 -20.92
CA LEU A 249 1.31 -10.99 -20.91
C LEU A 249 0.68 -11.15 -22.29
N LEU A 250 1.33 -10.66 -23.36
CA LEU A 250 0.87 -10.77 -24.73
C LEU A 250 0.83 -12.24 -25.18
N ALA A 251 1.85 -13.05 -24.82
CA ALA A 251 1.89 -14.48 -25.08
C ALA A 251 0.89 -15.31 -24.26
N GLY A 252 0.34 -14.76 -23.16
CA GLY A 252 -0.58 -15.45 -22.28
C GLY A 252 0.07 -16.33 -21.21
N GLU A 253 1.35 -16.15 -20.97
CA GLU A 253 2.10 -16.82 -19.90
C GLU A 253 1.78 -16.23 -18.51
N VAL A 254 1.42 -14.95 -18.48
CA VAL A 254 0.88 -14.27 -17.31
C VAL A 254 -0.49 -13.65 -17.63
N ASP A 255 -1.31 -13.46 -16.60
CA ASP A 255 -2.71 -13.03 -16.72
C ASP A 255 -2.87 -11.54 -16.45
N MET A 256 -1.94 -10.97 -15.66
CA MET A 256 -2.01 -9.60 -15.18
C MET A 256 -0.62 -9.03 -14.97
N ILE A 257 -0.44 -7.76 -15.31
CA ILE A 257 0.65 -6.89 -14.82
C ILE A 257 0.01 -5.78 -14.00
N GLU A 258 0.41 -5.63 -12.72
CA GLU A 258 -0.15 -4.64 -11.79
C GLU A 258 0.21 -3.20 -12.20
N SER A 259 1.44 -2.97 -12.64
CA SER A 259 1.93 -1.63 -12.99
C SER A 259 2.82 -1.71 -14.22
N PRO A 260 2.23 -1.88 -15.41
CA PRO A 260 3.01 -1.87 -16.65
C PRO A 260 3.68 -0.50 -16.85
N PRO A 261 4.91 -0.45 -17.38
CA PRO A 261 5.56 0.81 -17.72
C PRO A 261 4.70 1.66 -18.66
N HIS A 262 4.66 2.95 -18.43
CA HIS A 262 3.79 3.85 -19.18
C HIS A 262 4.15 3.95 -20.66
N ASP A 263 5.43 3.87 -21.01
CA ASP A 263 5.94 3.84 -22.38
C ASP A 263 5.52 2.58 -23.15
N LEU A 264 5.23 1.47 -22.46
CA LEU A 264 4.73 0.23 -23.03
C LEU A 264 3.20 0.13 -23.09
N LEU A 265 2.46 1.03 -22.44
CA LEU A 265 0.99 1.04 -22.49
C LEU A 265 0.40 1.12 -23.91
N PRO A 266 0.95 1.90 -24.85
CA PRO A 266 0.46 1.91 -26.23
C PRO A 266 0.58 0.56 -26.93
N LEU A 267 1.64 -0.22 -26.65
CA LEU A 267 1.81 -1.57 -27.16
C LEU A 267 0.75 -2.52 -26.59
N VAL A 268 0.61 -2.51 -25.27
CA VAL A 268 -0.37 -3.34 -24.53
C VAL A 268 -1.80 -3.04 -24.96
N ALA A 269 -2.16 -1.76 -25.13
CA ALA A 269 -3.51 -1.33 -25.50
C ALA A 269 -3.93 -1.72 -26.93
N LYS A 270 -2.99 -2.01 -27.82
CA LYS A 270 -3.26 -2.46 -29.18
C LYS A 270 -3.66 -3.94 -29.27
N ASP A 271 -3.31 -4.75 -28.28
CA ASP A 271 -3.63 -6.17 -28.30
C ASP A 271 -5.10 -6.41 -27.97
N LYS A 272 -5.79 -7.11 -28.89
CA LYS A 272 -7.23 -7.42 -28.75
C LYS A 272 -7.58 -8.32 -27.56
N ASN A 273 -6.62 -9.04 -27.01
CA ASN A 273 -6.79 -9.96 -25.88
C ASN A 273 -6.50 -9.30 -24.53
N ILE A 274 -6.05 -8.03 -24.52
CA ILE A 274 -5.72 -7.28 -23.32
C ILE A 274 -6.75 -6.18 -23.07
N LYS A 275 -6.99 -5.86 -21.81
CA LYS A 275 -7.73 -4.68 -21.35
C LYS A 275 -6.92 -3.93 -20.30
N LEU A 276 -7.03 -2.62 -20.28
CA LEU A 276 -6.52 -1.76 -19.24
C LEU A 276 -7.62 -1.48 -18.20
N PHE A 277 -7.33 -1.65 -16.93
CA PHE A 277 -8.27 -1.44 -15.84
C PHE A 277 -7.70 -0.46 -14.81
N ASN A 278 -8.30 0.71 -14.68
CA ASN A 278 -7.91 1.67 -13.65
C ASN A 278 -8.54 1.28 -12.31
N ALA A 279 -7.75 0.62 -11.45
CA ALA A 279 -8.19 0.20 -10.14
C ALA A 279 -8.24 1.36 -9.13
N ASN A 280 -7.40 2.40 -9.31
CA ASN A 280 -7.28 3.53 -8.38
C ASN A 280 -7.56 4.87 -9.08
N PRO A 281 -8.84 5.30 -9.15
CA PRO A 281 -9.21 6.54 -9.84
C PRO A 281 -8.63 7.82 -9.22
N LEU A 282 -8.28 7.81 -7.94
CA LEU A 282 -7.61 8.93 -7.27
C LEU A 282 -6.10 8.98 -7.57
N GLY A 283 -5.54 7.90 -8.10
CA GLY A 283 -4.13 7.82 -8.46
C GLY A 283 -3.18 7.79 -7.27
N SER A 284 -1.98 8.26 -7.52
CA SER A 284 -0.86 8.29 -6.58
C SER A 284 -0.13 9.61 -6.66
N GLN A 285 0.64 9.97 -5.63
CA GLN A 285 1.43 11.19 -5.57
C GLN A 285 2.91 10.82 -5.40
N TYR A 286 3.79 11.39 -6.22
CA TYR A 286 5.23 11.28 -6.01
C TYR A 286 5.71 12.20 -4.90
N THR A 287 6.70 11.74 -4.14
CA THR A 287 7.34 12.53 -3.09
C THR A 287 8.85 12.36 -3.08
N PHE A 288 9.54 13.48 -2.86
CA PHE A 288 10.93 13.52 -2.46
C PHE A 288 10.99 13.64 -0.93
N ARG A 289 11.71 12.74 -0.27
CA ARG A 289 11.79 12.63 1.19
C ARG A 289 13.17 13.07 1.67
N PHE A 290 13.19 13.93 2.68
CA PHE A 290 14.41 14.35 3.36
C PHE A 290 14.73 13.45 4.55
N ASN A 291 16.03 13.31 4.86
CA ASN A 291 16.51 12.87 6.15
C ASN A 291 16.98 14.11 6.94
N ALA A 292 16.21 14.51 7.94
CA ALA A 292 16.46 15.70 8.73
C ALA A 292 17.51 15.50 9.85
N LEU A 293 18.06 14.29 10.01
CA LEU A 293 19.05 14.00 11.06
C LEU A 293 20.46 14.48 10.71
N HIS A 294 20.78 14.61 9.42
CA HIS A 294 22.15 14.81 8.96
C HIS A 294 22.27 15.94 7.94
N LYS A 295 23.47 16.59 7.91
CA LYS A 295 23.81 17.55 6.88
C LYS A 295 23.65 16.94 5.48
N PRO A 296 23.17 17.73 4.50
CA PRO A 296 22.83 19.15 4.63
C PRO A 296 21.38 19.40 5.02
N PHE A 297 20.53 18.35 5.15
CA PHE A 297 19.10 18.48 5.37
C PHE A 297 18.65 18.58 6.85
N ASP A 298 19.59 18.61 7.79
CA ASP A 298 19.34 19.08 9.17
C ASP A 298 18.96 20.57 9.22
N ASN A 299 19.36 21.35 8.20
CA ASN A 299 19.01 22.76 8.05
C ASN A 299 17.73 22.94 7.21
N GLU A 300 16.71 23.60 7.79
CA GLU A 300 15.42 23.83 7.12
C GLU A 300 15.53 24.71 5.86
N LYS A 301 16.43 25.73 5.84
CA LYS A 301 16.62 26.58 4.66
C LYS A 301 17.21 25.81 3.48
N VAL A 302 18.09 24.83 3.76
CA VAL A 302 18.62 23.94 2.72
C VAL A 302 17.49 23.08 2.15
N ARG A 303 16.55 22.58 3.00
CA ARG A 303 15.36 21.87 2.51
C ARG A 303 14.42 22.79 1.72
N GLN A 304 14.24 24.05 2.15
CA GLN A 304 13.47 25.06 1.40
C GLN A 304 14.05 25.32 0.01
N ALA A 305 15.38 25.36 -0.13
CA ALA A 305 16.03 25.55 -1.43
C ALA A 305 15.61 24.50 -2.47
N VAL A 306 15.35 23.25 -2.03
CA VAL A 306 14.82 22.18 -2.91
C VAL A 306 13.44 22.51 -3.45
N LEU A 307 12.55 23.17 -2.65
CA LEU A 307 11.21 23.56 -3.10
C LEU A 307 11.25 24.55 -4.28
N TYR A 308 12.30 25.38 -4.34
CA TYR A 308 12.49 26.34 -5.44
C TYR A 308 13.22 25.72 -6.63
N ALA A 309 14.12 24.75 -6.40
CA ALA A 309 14.82 24.07 -7.49
C ALA A 309 13.90 23.17 -8.32
N PHE A 310 12.90 22.56 -7.70
CA PHE A 310 12.05 21.56 -8.34
C PHE A 310 10.89 22.17 -9.16
N ASN A 311 10.36 21.38 -10.10
CA ASN A 311 9.05 21.54 -10.74
C ASN A 311 8.43 20.16 -10.93
N GLN A 312 7.11 20.06 -10.91
CA GLN A 312 6.42 18.77 -11.03
C GLN A 312 6.46 18.20 -12.45
N LYS A 313 6.44 19.07 -13.45
CA LYS A 313 6.34 18.70 -14.87
C LYS A 313 7.52 17.82 -15.31
N ASP A 314 8.74 18.17 -14.92
CA ASP A 314 9.93 17.41 -15.32
C ASP A 314 9.92 16.00 -14.74
N PHE A 315 9.52 15.83 -13.48
CA PHE A 315 9.35 14.52 -12.87
C PHE A 315 8.28 13.69 -13.57
N LEU A 316 7.11 14.27 -13.82
CA LEU A 316 5.97 13.60 -14.44
C LEU A 316 6.27 13.22 -15.90
N ASN A 317 6.89 14.11 -16.66
CA ASN A 317 7.30 13.82 -18.05
C ASN A 317 8.34 12.71 -18.13
N ALA A 318 9.38 12.75 -17.27
CA ALA A 318 10.45 11.76 -17.31
C ALA A 318 10.00 10.36 -16.87
N THR A 319 8.97 10.28 -16.02
CA THR A 319 8.54 9.00 -15.42
C THR A 319 7.29 8.45 -16.10
N ILE A 320 6.32 9.30 -16.44
CA ILE A 320 5.02 8.92 -16.99
C ILE A 320 4.94 9.21 -18.49
N GLY A 321 5.41 10.38 -18.92
CA GLY A 321 5.48 10.82 -20.33
C GLY A 321 4.14 11.26 -20.90
N ASP A 322 3.12 10.42 -20.88
CA ASP A 322 1.80 10.73 -21.46
C ASP A 322 0.94 11.53 -20.47
N PRO A 323 0.54 12.79 -20.82
CA PRO A 323 -0.31 13.64 -19.96
C PRO A 323 -1.66 13.03 -19.57
N LYS A 324 -2.12 12.02 -20.28
CA LYS A 324 -3.32 11.24 -19.92
C LYS A 324 -3.19 10.57 -18.55
N TRP A 325 -1.97 10.24 -18.15
CA TRP A 325 -1.68 9.44 -16.97
C TRP A 325 -1.05 10.23 -15.83
N TYR A 326 -1.01 11.56 -15.92
CA TYR A 326 -0.53 12.39 -14.81
C TYR A 326 -1.26 13.73 -14.73
N LYS A 327 -1.06 14.42 -13.61
CA LYS A 327 -1.58 15.76 -13.34
C LYS A 327 -0.59 16.52 -12.46
N GLU A 328 -0.21 17.74 -12.87
CA GLU A 328 0.42 18.67 -11.95
C GLU A 328 -0.56 19.02 -10.83
N CYS A 329 -0.14 18.83 -9.59
CA CYS A 329 -0.98 19.02 -8.42
C CYS A 329 -0.16 19.54 -7.25
N LYS A 330 -0.31 20.83 -6.91
CA LYS A 330 0.37 21.45 -5.78
C LYS A 330 -0.33 21.19 -4.43
N ALA A 331 -1.47 20.49 -4.40
CA ALA A 331 -2.13 20.11 -3.16
C ALA A 331 -1.44 18.91 -2.51
N MET A 332 -1.02 19.04 -1.26
CA MET A 332 -0.42 17.92 -0.51
C MET A 332 -1.42 16.80 -0.21
N PHE A 333 -2.72 17.15 -0.09
CA PHE A 333 -3.79 16.19 0.22
C PHE A 333 -4.58 15.78 -1.02
N ILE A 334 -3.90 15.66 -2.16
CA ILE A 334 -4.44 15.20 -3.46
C ILE A 334 -5.46 16.18 -4.06
N CYS A 335 -5.25 16.50 -5.33
CA CYS A 335 -6.21 17.28 -6.11
C CYS A 335 -7.49 16.49 -6.38
N GLY A 336 -8.63 17.17 -6.30
CA GLY A 336 -9.94 16.57 -6.44
C GLY A 336 -10.52 16.02 -5.14
N THR A 337 -9.91 16.33 -3.98
CA THR A 337 -10.41 15.94 -2.66
C THR A 337 -10.92 17.14 -1.87
N PRO A 338 -11.71 16.94 -0.80
CA PRO A 338 -12.23 18.05 0.01
C PRO A 338 -11.16 18.94 0.65
N LEU A 339 -9.95 18.39 0.89
CA LEU A 339 -8.84 19.12 1.51
C LEU A 339 -7.87 19.75 0.50
N GLU A 340 -8.21 19.74 -0.80
CA GLU A 340 -7.40 20.41 -1.82
C GLU A 340 -7.17 21.89 -1.48
N THR A 341 -5.90 22.31 -1.46
CA THR A 341 -5.47 23.70 -1.33
C THR A 341 -4.11 23.88 -1.97
N PHE A 342 -3.81 25.09 -2.48
CA PHE A 342 -2.50 25.43 -3.06
C PHE A 342 -1.73 26.46 -2.24
N LYS A 343 -2.28 26.87 -1.10
CA LYS A 343 -1.61 27.83 -0.21
C LYS A 343 -0.22 27.37 0.21
N GLY A 344 0.71 28.31 0.22
CA GLY A 344 2.12 28.09 0.54
C GLY A 344 2.98 27.64 -0.63
N TRP A 345 2.37 27.34 -1.81
CA TRP A 345 3.06 26.87 -3.01
C TRP A 345 3.08 27.86 -4.16
N GLU A 346 2.68 29.10 -3.93
CA GLU A 346 2.45 30.11 -4.98
C GLU A 346 3.70 30.35 -5.82
N ASP A 347 4.86 30.47 -5.17
CA ASP A 347 6.17 30.79 -5.78
C ASP A 347 7.14 29.60 -5.83
N LYS A 348 6.69 28.40 -5.43
CA LYS A 348 7.52 27.17 -5.35
C LYS A 348 7.17 26.19 -6.46
N LEU A 349 8.03 25.20 -6.67
CA LEU A 349 7.92 24.17 -7.70
C LEU A 349 7.89 24.77 -9.13
N ASN A 350 8.71 25.79 -9.39
CA ASN A 350 8.79 26.51 -10.65
C ASN A 350 10.21 26.59 -11.22
N SER A 351 11.16 25.75 -10.75
CA SER A 351 12.58 25.78 -11.16
C SER A 351 13.26 27.15 -11.00
N ASN A 352 12.99 27.83 -9.88
CA ASN A 352 13.66 29.09 -9.56
C ASN A 352 15.04 28.81 -8.96
N PHE A 353 16.02 28.50 -9.80
CA PHE A 353 17.37 28.13 -9.41
C PHE A 353 18.11 29.27 -8.70
N ASP A 354 17.86 30.52 -9.06
CA ASP A 354 18.49 31.67 -8.42
C ASP A 354 18.04 31.81 -6.96
N LYS A 355 16.76 31.62 -6.71
CA LYS A 355 16.21 31.60 -5.34
C LYS A 355 16.76 30.42 -4.55
N SER A 356 16.88 29.23 -5.16
CA SER A 356 17.50 28.05 -4.55
C SER A 356 18.93 28.35 -4.11
N LYS A 357 19.78 28.87 -5.03
CA LYS A 357 21.18 29.24 -4.74
C LYS A 357 21.29 30.31 -3.65
N ALA A 358 20.40 31.31 -3.66
CA ALA A 358 20.37 32.34 -2.64
C ALA A 358 20.08 31.76 -1.25
N LEU A 359 19.12 30.85 -1.12
CA LEU A 359 18.81 30.15 0.12
C LEU A 359 19.96 29.27 0.62
N LEU A 360 20.64 28.56 -0.29
CA LEU A 360 21.83 27.77 0.05
C LEU A 360 22.97 28.64 0.59
N LYS A 361 23.21 29.80 -0.02
CA LYS A 361 24.19 30.75 0.46
C LYS A 361 23.81 31.31 1.84
N GLU A 362 22.55 31.69 2.02
CA GLU A 362 22.02 32.19 3.30
C GLU A 362 22.11 31.12 4.41
N ALA A 363 21.88 29.85 4.05
CA ALA A 363 22.00 28.71 4.97
C ALA A 363 23.45 28.33 5.30
N GLY A 364 24.45 28.91 4.62
CA GLY A 364 25.83 28.52 4.77
C GLY A 364 26.14 27.11 4.24
N TYR A 365 25.46 26.68 3.18
CA TYR A 365 25.72 25.38 2.57
C TYR A 365 27.15 25.27 2.08
N ASP A 366 27.90 24.31 2.63
CA ASP A 366 29.33 24.13 2.43
C ASP A 366 29.71 23.24 1.24
N GLY A 367 28.71 22.77 0.49
CA GLY A 367 28.89 21.83 -0.61
C GLY A 367 28.96 20.36 -0.18
N THR A 368 28.53 20.03 1.05
CA THR A 368 28.34 18.64 1.48
C THR A 368 27.42 17.90 0.50
N PRO A 369 27.87 16.78 -0.12
CA PRO A 369 27.07 16.07 -1.08
C PRO A 369 25.78 15.50 -0.47
N VAL A 370 24.69 15.60 -1.21
CA VAL A 370 23.42 14.93 -0.87
C VAL A 370 23.48 13.49 -1.36
N VAL A 371 23.50 12.52 -0.44
CA VAL A 371 23.37 11.10 -0.77
C VAL A 371 21.91 10.83 -1.13
N LEU A 372 21.65 10.73 -2.44
CA LEU A 372 20.32 10.50 -3.03
C LEU A 372 20.18 9.05 -3.47
N MET A 373 19.28 8.29 -2.85
CA MET A 373 19.04 6.90 -3.20
C MET A 373 18.10 6.80 -4.41
N GLN A 374 18.51 6.00 -5.42
CA GLN A 374 17.72 5.70 -6.63
C GLN A 374 17.25 4.24 -6.62
N SER A 375 15.95 4.01 -6.81
CA SER A 375 15.41 2.68 -7.14
C SER A 375 15.64 2.39 -8.63
N THR A 376 16.20 1.22 -8.96
CA THR A 376 16.53 0.83 -10.34
C THR A 376 15.58 -0.20 -10.96
N ASP A 377 14.79 -0.89 -10.14
CA ASP A 377 13.93 -2.02 -10.51
C ASP A 377 12.42 -1.72 -10.44
N LEU A 378 12.04 -0.56 -9.87
CA LEU A 378 10.64 -0.15 -9.78
C LEU A 378 10.35 0.94 -10.83
N ALA A 379 9.79 0.54 -11.97
CA ALA A 379 9.59 1.37 -13.17
C ALA A 379 9.02 2.76 -12.88
N VAL A 380 8.02 2.84 -11.99
CA VAL A 380 7.37 4.11 -11.62
C VAL A 380 8.24 5.04 -10.76
N LEU A 381 9.43 4.60 -10.31
CA LEU A 381 10.34 5.42 -9.50
C LEU A 381 11.70 5.65 -10.16
N THR A 382 12.11 4.78 -11.09
CA THR A 382 13.49 4.71 -11.60
C THR A 382 14.00 6.06 -12.13
N ASN A 383 13.16 6.80 -12.84
CA ASN A 383 13.53 8.08 -13.47
C ASN A 383 13.43 9.29 -12.54
N LEU A 384 12.89 9.16 -11.33
CA LEU A 384 12.70 10.29 -10.43
C LEU A 384 14.02 10.84 -9.88
N ALA A 385 14.96 9.98 -9.46
CA ALA A 385 16.21 10.41 -8.87
C ALA A 385 17.15 11.11 -9.86
N PRO A 386 17.29 10.67 -11.14
CA PRO A 386 18.03 11.42 -12.15
C PRO A 386 17.50 12.85 -12.36
N VAL A 387 16.16 13.03 -12.42
CA VAL A 387 15.54 14.36 -12.52
C VAL A 387 15.82 15.19 -11.28
N ALA A 388 15.66 14.61 -10.08
CA ALA A 388 15.96 15.30 -8.84
C ALA A 388 17.42 15.76 -8.78
N LYS A 389 18.37 14.90 -9.20
CA LYS A 389 19.80 15.24 -9.29
C LYS A 389 20.04 16.44 -10.20
N ASP A 390 19.52 16.40 -11.44
CA ASP A 390 19.70 17.48 -12.41
C ASP A 390 19.17 18.83 -11.88
N LEU A 391 17.93 18.84 -11.37
CA LEU A 391 17.31 20.05 -10.83
C LEU A 391 18.01 20.58 -9.58
N MET A 392 18.46 19.70 -8.69
CA MET A 392 19.24 20.08 -7.51
C MET A 392 20.59 20.66 -7.88
N GLU A 393 21.33 20.07 -8.82
CA GLU A 393 22.63 20.57 -9.27
C GLU A 393 22.49 21.94 -9.95
N LYS A 394 21.46 22.15 -10.76
CA LYS A 394 21.11 23.48 -11.30
C LYS A 394 20.78 24.47 -10.18
N GLY A 395 20.14 24.02 -9.11
CA GLY A 395 19.83 24.78 -7.90
C GLY A 395 21.01 25.05 -6.97
N GLY A 396 22.21 24.51 -7.28
CA GLY A 396 23.45 24.77 -6.54
C GLY A 396 23.86 23.70 -5.54
N PHE A 397 23.16 22.56 -5.50
CA PHE A 397 23.55 21.41 -4.67
C PHE A 397 24.66 20.56 -5.32
N LYS A 398 25.40 19.83 -4.50
CA LYS A 398 26.17 18.66 -4.94
C LYS A 398 25.38 17.39 -4.62
N VAL A 399 25.27 16.47 -5.57
CA VAL A 399 24.48 15.25 -5.41
C VAL A 399 25.30 14.01 -5.67
N ASP A 400 25.34 13.10 -4.70
CA ASP A 400 25.85 11.74 -4.80
C ASP A 400 24.67 10.79 -4.97
N MET A 401 24.34 10.44 -6.22
CA MET A 401 23.23 9.54 -6.52
C MET A 401 23.69 8.08 -6.46
N GLN A 402 23.07 7.29 -5.59
CA GLN A 402 23.42 5.89 -5.35
C GLN A 402 22.28 4.97 -5.78
N ALA A 403 22.56 4.15 -6.81
CA ALA A 403 21.61 3.21 -7.41
C ALA A 403 21.54 1.90 -6.62
N MET A 404 20.32 1.39 -6.41
CA MET A 404 20.05 0.12 -5.74
C MET A 404 18.65 -0.39 -6.09
N ASP A 405 18.37 -1.67 -5.85
CA ASP A 405 17.00 -2.20 -5.94
C ASP A 405 16.10 -1.61 -4.84
N TRP A 406 14.77 -1.60 -5.10
CA TRP A 406 13.80 -0.98 -4.19
C TRP A 406 13.81 -1.58 -2.79
N GLN A 407 13.95 -2.90 -2.64
CA GLN A 407 13.93 -3.54 -1.32
C GLN A 407 15.19 -3.23 -0.51
N THR A 408 16.33 -3.07 -1.16
CA THR A 408 17.56 -2.55 -0.55
C THR A 408 17.37 -1.11 -0.10
N LEU A 409 16.76 -0.26 -0.93
CA LEU A 409 16.41 1.11 -0.57
C LEU A 409 15.47 1.15 0.64
N VAL A 410 14.42 0.34 0.65
CA VAL A 410 13.46 0.22 1.77
C VAL A 410 14.16 -0.15 3.08
N SER A 411 15.11 -1.07 3.02
CA SER A 411 15.90 -1.47 4.20
C SER A 411 16.85 -0.35 4.65
N ARG A 412 17.51 0.33 3.69
CA ARG A 412 18.47 1.39 3.98
C ARG A 412 17.82 2.65 4.54
N ARG A 413 16.65 3.05 4.06
CA ARG A 413 15.93 4.24 4.56
C ARG A 413 15.54 4.15 6.04
N ALA A 414 15.51 2.94 6.62
CA ALA A 414 15.24 2.73 8.04
C ALA A 414 16.44 3.04 8.95
N LYS A 415 17.63 3.21 8.38
CA LYS A 415 18.85 3.47 9.12
C LYS A 415 18.95 4.94 9.53
N LYS A 416 19.36 5.19 10.78
CA LYS A 416 19.67 6.52 11.32
C LYS A 416 21.15 6.90 11.20
N ASP A 417 21.96 6.01 10.63
CA ASP A 417 23.40 6.23 10.45
C ASP A 417 23.66 7.47 9.58
N PRO A 418 24.80 8.16 9.77
CA PRO A 418 25.23 9.22 8.87
C PRO A 418 25.46 8.72 7.44
N PRO A 419 25.33 9.60 6.42
CA PRO A 419 25.49 9.21 5.02
C PRO A 419 26.81 8.53 4.69
N ASP A 420 27.92 8.98 5.30
CA ASP A 420 29.28 8.42 5.17
C ASP A 420 29.44 7.04 5.84
N LYS A 421 28.49 6.63 6.67
CA LYS A 421 28.44 5.31 7.34
C LYS A 421 27.30 4.42 6.83
N GLY A 422 26.89 4.59 5.58
CA GLY A 422 25.85 3.80 4.95
C GLY A 422 24.42 4.29 5.20
N GLY A 423 24.27 5.47 5.80
CA GLY A 423 23.00 6.19 5.86
C GLY A 423 22.66 6.90 4.53
N TRP A 424 21.81 7.91 4.59
CA TRP A 424 21.24 8.58 3.41
C TRP A 424 20.78 10.00 3.73
N ASN A 425 20.62 10.84 2.69
CA ASN A 425 20.03 12.18 2.84
C ASN A 425 18.65 12.31 2.19
N ALA A 426 18.44 11.66 1.05
CA ALA A 426 17.15 11.73 0.34
C ALA A 426 16.83 10.45 -0.43
N PHE A 427 15.55 10.23 -0.65
CA PHE A 427 15.03 9.25 -1.58
C PHE A 427 13.69 9.71 -2.17
N LEU A 428 13.30 9.10 -3.29
CA LEU A 428 12.01 9.35 -3.92
C LEU A 428 11.12 8.12 -3.82
N THR A 429 9.81 8.37 -3.67
CA THR A 429 8.82 7.32 -3.54
C THR A 429 7.47 7.82 -4.05
N SER A 430 6.49 6.95 -4.06
CA SER A 430 5.10 7.26 -4.39
C SER A 430 4.17 6.82 -3.27
N TRP A 431 3.05 7.53 -3.11
CA TRP A 431 1.99 7.23 -2.18
C TRP A 431 0.67 7.14 -2.93
N VAL A 432 -0.10 6.08 -2.71
CA VAL A 432 -1.47 6.05 -3.21
C VAL A 432 -2.29 7.16 -2.55
N ALA A 433 -3.28 7.70 -3.26
CA ALA A 433 -4.10 8.81 -2.75
C ALA A 433 -4.69 8.52 -1.37
N ALA A 434 -5.09 7.29 -1.11
CA ALA A 434 -5.63 6.86 0.18
C ALA A 434 -4.67 7.00 1.37
N ASP A 435 -3.37 7.17 1.15
CA ASP A 435 -2.38 7.44 2.20
C ASP A 435 -2.20 8.92 2.51
N VAL A 436 -2.71 9.80 1.65
CA VAL A 436 -2.41 11.24 1.72
C VAL A 436 -3.65 12.13 1.77
N LEU A 437 -4.80 11.56 2.14
CA LEU A 437 -6.08 12.27 2.19
C LEU A 437 -6.18 13.30 3.30
N ASN A 438 -5.36 13.21 4.34
CA ASN A 438 -5.35 14.16 5.46
C ASN A 438 -4.02 14.17 6.21
N PRO A 439 -3.75 15.19 7.04
CA PRO A 439 -2.48 15.34 7.76
C PRO A 439 -2.13 14.23 8.74
N VAL A 440 -3.12 13.51 9.27
CA VAL A 440 -2.90 12.45 10.28
C VAL A 440 -2.63 11.12 9.59
N MET A 441 -3.34 10.83 8.51
CA MET A 441 -3.18 9.61 7.72
C MET A 441 -1.84 9.57 6.98
N ALA A 442 -1.41 10.69 6.43
CA ALA A 442 -0.14 10.81 5.73
C ALA A 442 1.03 10.79 6.73
N GLY A 443 1.65 9.64 6.92
CA GLY A 443 2.68 9.41 7.94
C GLY A 443 3.90 10.33 7.82
N PHE A 444 4.23 10.79 6.62
CA PHE A 444 5.35 11.69 6.38
C PHE A 444 5.11 13.15 6.80
N PHE A 445 3.91 13.51 7.22
CA PHE A 445 3.63 14.76 7.95
C PHE A 445 3.90 14.63 9.45
N ASN A 446 4.11 13.42 9.97
CA ASN A 446 4.49 13.26 11.36
C ASN A 446 5.89 13.83 11.60
N ALA A 447 5.95 14.99 12.26
CA ALA A 447 7.18 15.67 12.63
C ALA A 447 7.49 15.49 14.14
N GLY A 448 7.16 14.32 14.68
CA GLY A 448 7.35 13.96 16.09
C GLY A 448 8.76 13.47 16.44
N CYS A 449 9.79 13.94 15.77
CA CYS A 449 11.19 13.63 16.02
C CYS A 449 11.45 12.10 15.96
N ASP A 450 11.88 11.47 17.03
CA ASP A 450 12.16 10.02 17.09
C ASP A 450 10.93 9.14 16.81
N LYS A 451 9.72 9.68 16.97
CA LYS A 451 8.45 9.01 16.67
C LYS A 451 8.00 9.23 15.23
N ALA A 452 8.68 10.08 14.47
CA ALA A 452 8.42 10.26 13.06
C ALA A 452 8.89 9.06 12.25
N MET A 453 8.27 8.87 11.07
CA MET A 453 8.78 7.87 10.13
C MET A 453 10.13 8.28 9.52
N PHE A 454 10.72 7.41 8.74
CA PHE A 454 12.01 7.59 8.06
C PHE A 454 12.20 9.00 7.51
N GLY A 455 13.32 9.63 7.85
CA GLY A 455 13.62 11.05 7.60
C GLY A 455 13.50 11.91 8.88
N TRP A 456 12.79 11.43 9.89
CA TRP A 456 12.71 11.93 11.27
C TRP A 456 12.58 13.46 11.38
N PRO A 457 11.62 14.10 10.68
CA PRO A 457 11.39 15.53 10.85
C PRO A 457 10.97 15.83 12.28
N CYS A 458 11.35 16.99 12.78
CA CYS A 458 11.12 17.39 14.18
C CYS A 458 10.62 18.85 14.24
N ASP A 459 9.27 19.02 14.26
CA ASP A 459 8.63 20.33 14.31
C ASP A 459 7.35 20.28 15.17
N ALA A 460 7.39 20.99 16.30
CA ALA A 460 6.29 21.01 17.25
C ALA A 460 5.02 21.64 16.66
N LYS A 461 5.14 22.63 15.75
CA LYS A 461 3.99 23.30 15.16
C LYS A 461 3.21 22.42 14.20
N ILE A 462 3.92 21.60 13.39
CA ILE A 462 3.26 20.59 12.55
C ILE A 462 2.49 19.61 13.43
N GLN A 463 3.09 19.14 14.53
CA GLN A 463 2.40 18.20 15.45
C GLN A 463 1.19 18.82 16.11
N GLU A 464 1.27 20.06 16.61
CA GLU A 464 0.14 20.82 17.17
C GLU A 464 -1.01 20.91 16.17
N LEU A 465 -0.73 21.29 14.92
CA LEU A 465 -1.74 21.44 13.86
C LEU A 465 -2.38 20.08 13.49
N ARG A 466 -1.58 19.01 13.42
CA ARG A 466 -2.06 17.64 13.18
C ARG A 466 -2.97 17.16 14.33
N ASP A 467 -2.62 17.47 15.58
CA ASP A 467 -3.42 17.13 16.75
C ASP A 467 -4.73 17.91 16.79
N ALA A 468 -4.70 19.19 16.43
CA ALA A 468 -5.90 20.01 16.29
C ALA A 468 -6.83 19.47 15.20
N PHE A 469 -6.27 19.09 14.02
CA PHE A 469 -7.03 18.44 12.94
C PHE A 469 -7.70 17.13 13.41
N ALA A 470 -6.99 16.30 14.16
CA ALA A 470 -7.50 15.03 14.64
C ALA A 470 -8.68 15.16 15.63
N LYS A 471 -8.73 16.26 16.38
CA LYS A 471 -9.79 16.58 17.35
C LYS A 471 -10.99 17.26 16.71
N GLU A 472 -10.78 18.00 15.62
CA GLU A 472 -11.83 18.78 14.97
C GLU A 472 -12.82 17.87 14.22
N THR A 473 -14.11 18.16 14.33
CA THR A 473 -15.19 17.43 13.67
C THR A 473 -15.93 18.26 12.62
N ASP A 474 -15.75 19.58 12.62
CA ASP A 474 -16.33 20.47 11.62
C ASP A 474 -15.48 20.44 10.33
N PRO A 475 -16.04 20.09 9.16
CA PRO A 475 -15.28 19.94 7.92
C PRO A 475 -14.60 21.24 7.44
N VAL A 476 -15.21 22.41 7.71
CA VAL A 476 -14.65 23.70 7.31
C VAL A 476 -13.42 24.02 8.15
N LYS A 477 -13.49 23.80 9.45
CA LYS A 477 -12.36 23.99 10.36
C LYS A 477 -11.27 22.94 10.10
N GLN A 478 -11.64 21.67 9.81
CA GLN A 478 -10.68 20.65 9.40
C GLN A 478 -9.91 21.07 8.13
N LYS A 479 -10.60 21.63 7.13
CA LYS A 479 -9.94 22.15 5.91
C LYS A 479 -8.96 23.26 6.24
N ALA A 480 -9.34 24.22 7.09
CA ALA A 480 -8.44 25.29 7.52
C ALA A 480 -7.21 24.78 8.26
N LEU A 481 -7.36 23.75 9.10
CA LEU A 481 -6.24 23.11 9.81
C LEU A 481 -5.33 22.33 8.85
N ALA A 482 -5.89 21.61 7.90
CA ALA A 482 -5.12 20.92 6.86
C ALA A 482 -4.31 21.93 6.02
N GLU A 483 -4.92 23.04 5.65
CA GLU A 483 -4.26 24.15 4.95
C GLU A 483 -3.10 24.73 5.80
N ALA A 484 -3.32 24.95 7.09
CA ALA A 484 -2.27 25.43 7.99
C ALA A 484 -1.10 24.43 8.12
N VAL A 485 -1.38 23.11 8.12
CA VAL A 485 -0.33 22.08 8.06
C VAL A 485 0.47 22.19 6.76
N GLN A 486 -0.22 22.32 5.61
CA GLN A 486 0.43 22.46 4.31
C GLN A 486 1.34 23.70 4.28
N VAL A 487 0.86 24.86 4.71
CA VAL A 487 1.65 26.10 4.78
C VAL A 487 2.88 25.87 5.67
N ARG A 488 2.71 25.32 6.87
CA ARG A 488 3.84 25.07 7.77
C ARG A 488 4.87 24.12 7.15
N VAL A 489 4.45 23.10 6.39
CA VAL A 489 5.37 22.20 5.68
C VAL A 489 6.15 22.92 4.58
N THR A 490 5.67 24.03 4.02
CA THR A 490 6.48 24.84 3.08
C THR A 490 7.53 25.69 3.79
N GLU A 491 7.35 25.98 5.07
CA GLU A 491 8.33 26.68 5.92
C GLU A 491 9.33 25.68 6.53
N TYR A 492 8.83 24.54 7.03
CA TYR A 492 9.62 23.43 7.56
C TYR A 492 9.40 22.17 6.69
N PRO A 493 10.11 22.03 5.56
CA PRO A 493 9.86 20.93 4.65
C PRO A 493 10.17 19.55 5.25
N THR A 494 9.13 18.71 5.35
CA THR A 494 9.25 17.29 5.68
C THR A 494 9.44 16.43 4.43
N HIS A 495 8.94 16.92 3.29
CA HIS A 495 8.99 16.30 1.97
C HIS A 495 8.66 17.34 0.88
N VAL A 496 8.84 16.94 -0.39
CA VAL A 496 8.31 17.68 -1.54
C VAL A 496 7.42 16.73 -2.34
N HIS A 497 6.16 17.12 -2.62
CA HIS A 497 5.30 16.37 -3.52
C HIS A 497 5.52 16.79 -4.97
N LEU A 498 5.57 15.79 -5.87
CA LEU A 498 6.08 15.95 -7.23
C LEU A 498 5.03 15.66 -8.31
N GLY A 499 3.76 15.84 -7.96
CA GLY A 499 2.63 15.65 -8.87
C GLY A 499 1.89 14.32 -8.64
N GLN A 500 0.75 14.22 -9.31
CA GLN A 500 -0.21 13.11 -9.20
C GLN A 500 -0.18 12.29 -10.50
N TRP A 501 -0.22 10.97 -10.39
CA TRP A 501 -0.11 10.06 -11.51
C TRP A 501 -1.04 8.86 -11.36
N TYR A 502 -1.33 8.18 -12.47
CA TYR A 502 -2.26 7.08 -12.58
C TYR A 502 -1.62 5.92 -13.33
N ALA A 503 -1.86 4.68 -12.88
CA ALA A 503 -1.42 3.47 -13.58
C ALA A 503 -2.58 2.49 -13.69
N PRO A 504 -2.96 2.07 -14.90
CA PRO A 504 -3.89 0.97 -15.07
C PRO A 504 -3.20 -0.38 -14.87
N PHE A 505 -3.96 -1.40 -14.41
CA PHE A 505 -3.55 -2.78 -14.58
C PHE A 505 -3.65 -3.18 -16.05
N ALA A 506 -2.74 -3.99 -16.55
CA ALA A 506 -2.89 -4.67 -17.81
C ALA A 506 -3.37 -6.10 -17.55
N LEU A 507 -4.54 -6.44 -18.05
CA LEU A 507 -5.24 -7.71 -17.80
C LEU A 507 -5.54 -8.42 -19.11
N ARG A 508 -5.36 -9.73 -19.14
CA ARG A 508 -5.96 -10.53 -20.21
C ARG A 508 -7.49 -10.45 -20.12
N LYS A 509 -8.19 -10.47 -21.27
CA LYS A 509 -9.66 -10.31 -21.32
C LYS A 509 -10.45 -11.44 -20.64
N ASN A 510 -9.82 -12.61 -20.42
CA ASN A 510 -10.42 -13.70 -19.66
C ASN A 510 -10.34 -13.51 -18.14
N VAL A 511 -9.68 -12.44 -17.66
CA VAL A 511 -9.66 -12.08 -16.23
C VAL A 511 -10.69 -11.00 -15.96
N ASP A 512 -11.63 -11.27 -15.06
CA ASP A 512 -12.72 -10.35 -14.69
C ASP A 512 -12.89 -10.24 -13.17
N GLY A 513 -13.78 -9.33 -12.72
CA GLY A 513 -14.12 -9.18 -11.31
C GLY A 513 -13.10 -8.41 -10.46
N ASN A 514 -12.17 -7.74 -11.10
CA ASN A 514 -11.23 -6.85 -10.39
C ASN A 514 -12.00 -5.72 -9.69
N VAL A 515 -11.68 -5.51 -8.42
CA VAL A 515 -12.32 -4.49 -7.58
C VAL A 515 -11.61 -3.14 -7.76
N GLN A 516 -12.39 -2.05 -7.86
CA GLN A 516 -11.81 -0.71 -7.75
C GLN A 516 -11.47 -0.43 -6.28
N ALA A 517 -10.18 -0.31 -6.02
CA ALA A 517 -9.63 -0.04 -4.69
C ALA A 517 -8.27 0.64 -4.82
N PRO A 518 -7.85 1.41 -3.81
CA PRO A 518 -6.53 2.07 -3.83
C PRO A 518 -5.37 1.08 -3.65
N VAL A 519 -5.66 -0.20 -3.48
CA VAL A 519 -4.69 -1.28 -3.30
C VAL A 519 -5.06 -2.48 -4.15
N THR A 520 -4.05 -3.24 -4.61
CA THR A 520 -4.27 -4.45 -5.41
C THR A 520 -4.76 -5.58 -4.53
N VAL A 521 -5.92 -6.13 -4.89
CA VAL A 521 -6.57 -7.24 -4.21
C VAL A 521 -7.02 -8.30 -5.20
N PHE A 522 -7.21 -9.55 -4.75
CA PHE A 522 -7.46 -10.71 -5.61
C PHE A 522 -8.76 -11.45 -5.29
N TRP A 523 -9.53 -11.01 -4.27
CA TRP A 523 -10.90 -11.51 -4.11
C TRP A 523 -11.78 -11.00 -5.24
N ASN A 524 -12.85 -11.74 -5.51
CA ASN A 524 -13.80 -11.55 -6.62
C ASN A 524 -13.23 -11.71 -8.03
N VAL A 525 -11.91 -11.82 -8.19
CA VAL A 525 -11.28 -12.05 -9.49
C VAL A 525 -11.60 -13.43 -10.00
N THR A 526 -12.01 -13.51 -11.27
CA THR A 526 -12.25 -14.76 -12.02
C THR A 526 -11.30 -14.85 -13.20
N LYS A 527 -10.93 -16.07 -13.56
CA LYS A 527 -10.23 -16.39 -14.81
C LYS A 527 -11.09 -17.40 -15.58
N LYS A 528 -11.43 -17.09 -16.83
CA LYS A 528 -12.21 -17.97 -17.73
C LYS A 528 -11.29 -18.80 -18.60
#